data_4fe4acef5bfc5ee685fb8d430efe8356
#
_entry.id   4fe4acef5bfc5ee685fb8d430efe8356
#
_cell.length_a   1.000
_cell.length_b   1.000
_cell.length_c   1.000
_cell.angle_alpha   90.00
_cell.angle_beta   90.00
_cell.angle_gamma   90.00
#
_symmetry.space_group_name_H-M   'P 1'
#
loop_
_entity.id
_entity.type
_entity.pdbx_description
1 polymer ?
#
loop_
_entity_poly.entity_id
_entity_poly.type
_entity_poly.pdbx_seq_one_letter_code
_entity_poly.pdbx_strand_id
1 'polypeptide(L)'
;NFTYCPATGLAKGNEHSEFAGWAFPFPGVFLVEEFISEDEECEIVELMDRDDWKLSQSGRKKQDYGPKVNFKKQRLKAGGFTGLPSFSRKIVAQMKACSVLSGFLPVEQCNLDYTPERGSAIDPHFDDWWLWGERLVSLNLLSKTVLSMSCDSEDTIQLSPTFSRGELSPPRSLTHTSACRNSGEEGIEGVLPPRLVPSKEVTVAVHLPRRALVVLQGDARYKWKHGIHRKHIEHRRVCVTFRELSAEFSAGGRHEELGKELLEIALSFQGRPV
;
A
#
# COMPACT_ATOMS: atom_id res chain seq x y z
N ASN A 1 4.78 7.20 13.35
CA ASN A 1 6.03 7.83 13.73
C ASN A 1 7.10 7.82 12.62
N PHE A 2 6.85 7.11 11.51
CA PHE A 2 7.66 7.14 10.28
C PHE A 2 6.80 7.48 9.07
N THR A 3 7.44 8.03 8.04
CA THR A 3 6.82 8.31 6.74
C THR A 3 7.60 7.63 5.63
N TYR A 4 6.89 6.90 4.77
CA TYR A 4 7.48 6.23 3.61
C TYR A 4 7.90 7.25 2.55
N CYS A 5 9.11 7.09 2.03
CA CYS A 5 9.66 7.91 0.95
C CYS A 5 9.74 7.07 -0.33
N PRO A 6 8.87 7.30 -1.33
CA PRO A 6 8.86 6.53 -2.58
C PRO A 6 10.16 6.63 -3.37
N ALA A 7 10.85 7.77 -3.29
CA ALA A 7 12.10 7.99 -4.01
C ALA A 7 13.26 7.10 -3.51
N THR A 8 13.24 6.71 -2.24
CA THR A 8 14.34 5.94 -1.62
C THR A 8 13.94 4.55 -1.16
N GLY A 9 12.64 4.26 -1.03
CA GLY A 9 12.14 3.02 -0.44
C GLY A 9 12.34 2.93 1.07
N LEU A 10 12.70 4.03 1.72
CA LEU A 10 12.93 4.09 3.16
C LEU A 10 11.71 4.63 3.90
N ALA A 11 11.48 4.10 5.10
CA ALA A 11 10.65 4.75 6.11
C ALA A 11 11.54 5.66 6.94
N LYS A 12 11.25 6.97 6.94
CA LYS A 12 12.01 8.00 7.63
C LYS A 12 11.25 8.47 8.87
N GLY A 13 11.94 8.58 10.00
CA GLY A 13 11.36 9.10 11.23
C GLY A 13 10.83 10.51 11.07
N ASN A 14 9.62 10.75 11.57
CA ASN A 14 8.98 12.07 11.49
C ASN A 14 9.75 13.11 12.33
N GLU A 15 9.81 14.36 11.87
CA GLU A 15 10.59 15.43 12.48
C GLU A 15 10.27 15.68 13.96
N HIS A 16 9.02 15.48 14.37
CA HIS A 16 8.55 15.69 15.73
C HIS A 16 8.44 14.39 16.54
N SER A 17 8.97 13.28 16.04
CA SER A 17 9.03 12.02 16.77
C SER A 17 10.41 11.78 17.37
N GLU A 18 10.48 10.85 18.32
CA GLU A 18 11.77 10.37 18.87
C GLU A 18 12.66 9.70 17.82
N PHE A 19 12.14 9.46 16.63
CA PHE A 19 12.84 8.81 15.53
C PHE A 19 13.34 9.80 14.46
N ALA A 20 13.26 11.10 14.72
CA ALA A 20 13.79 12.10 13.81
C ALA A 20 15.28 11.84 13.53
N GLY A 21 15.67 11.86 12.24
CA GLY A 21 17.03 11.53 11.82
C GLY A 21 17.35 10.04 11.69
N TRP A 22 16.36 9.16 11.87
CA TRP A 22 16.47 7.71 11.69
C TRP A 22 15.63 7.21 10.53
N ALA A 23 16.05 6.12 9.91
CA ALA A 23 15.31 5.48 8.82
C ALA A 23 15.59 3.98 8.79
N PHE A 24 14.70 3.25 8.10
CA PHE A 24 14.88 1.83 7.78
C PHE A 24 14.27 1.49 6.43
N PRO A 25 14.76 0.44 5.75
CA PRO A 25 14.17 -0.02 4.50
C PRO A 25 12.73 -0.52 4.70
N PHE A 26 11.81 -0.05 3.85
CA PHE A 26 10.41 -0.46 3.86
C PHE A 26 10.02 -1.03 2.49
N PRO A 27 10.40 -2.28 2.20
CA PRO A 27 10.17 -2.89 0.89
C PRO A 27 8.72 -3.31 0.70
N GLY A 28 8.32 -3.45 -0.56
CA GLY A 28 7.03 -4.01 -0.95
C GLY A 28 5.94 -2.98 -1.21
N VAL A 29 6.26 -1.70 -1.20
CA VAL A 29 5.35 -0.63 -1.60
C VAL A 29 5.78 -0.09 -2.96
N PHE A 30 4.83 -0.05 -3.91
CA PHE A 30 5.02 0.61 -5.21
C PHE A 30 3.92 1.64 -5.39
N LEU A 31 4.31 2.86 -5.75
CA LEU A 31 3.40 3.96 -5.94
C LEU A 31 3.61 4.55 -7.35
N VAL A 32 2.53 4.61 -8.12
CA VAL A 32 2.51 5.25 -9.43
C VAL A 32 1.57 6.45 -9.34
N GLU A 33 2.13 7.64 -9.31
CA GLU A 33 1.35 8.88 -9.30
C GLU A 33 0.75 9.14 -10.68
N GLU A 34 -0.39 9.82 -10.68
CA GLU A 34 -1.12 10.15 -11.92
C GLU A 34 -1.30 8.95 -12.86
N PHE A 35 -1.67 7.81 -12.28
CA PHE A 35 -1.89 6.58 -13.04
C PHE A 35 -3.02 6.70 -14.09
N ILE A 36 -4.01 7.52 -13.80
CA ILE A 36 -5.08 7.92 -14.73
C ILE A 36 -5.20 9.44 -14.78
N SER A 37 -5.77 9.95 -15.87
CA SER A 37 -6.06 11.37 -16.03
C SER A 37 -7.27 11.82 -15.21
N GLU A 38 -7.47 13.12 -15.09
CA GLU A 38 -8.67 13.70 -14.45
C GLU A 38 -9.95 13.31 -15.19
N ASP A 39 -9.92 13.31 -16.52
CA ASP A 39 -11.07 12.93 -17.35
C ASP A 39 -11.42 11.46 -17.16
N GLU A 40 -10.41 10.57 -17.11
CA GLU A 40 -10.60 9.14 -16.83
C GLU A 40 -11.18 8.92 -15.44
N GLU A 41 -10.71 9.66 -14.44
CA GLU A 41 -11.26 9.59 -13.08
C GLU A 41 -12.73 10.02 -13.06
N CYS A 42 -13.08 11.13 -13.68
CA CYS A 42 -14.45 11.60 -13.80
C CYS A 42 -15.37 10.54 -14.40
N GLU A 43 -14.97 9.97 -15.55
CA GLU A 43 -15.73 8.94 -16.23
C GLU A 43 -15.94 7.69 -15.36
N ILE A 44 -14.89 7.21 -14.70
CA ILE A 44 -14.95 6.03 -13.82
C ILE A 44 -15.90 6.27 -12.64
N VAL A 45 -15.79 7.42 -11.98
CA VAL A 45 -16.63 7.74 -10.83
C VAL A 45 -18.11 7.91 -11.24
N GLU A 46 -18.38 8.53 -12.38
CA GLU A 46 -19.73 8.61 -12.91
C GLU A 46 -20.33 7.23 -13.17
N LEU A 47 -19.55 6.32 -13.75
CA LEU A 47 -20.00 4.95 -13.99
C LEU A 47 -20.25 4.18 -12.69
N MET A 48 -19.39 4.35 -11.67
CA MET A 48 -19.61 3.77 -10.35
C MET A 48 -20.89 4.30 -9.69
N ASP A 49 -21.14 5.60 -9.78
CA ASP A 49 -22.27 6.24 -9.12
C ASP A 49 -23.62 5.94 -9.80
N ARG A 50 -23.64 5.28 -10.95
CA ARG A 50 -24.85 4.74 -11.59
C ARG A 50 -25.37 3.47 -10.90
N ASP A 51 -24.48 2.75 -10.22
CA ASP A 51 -24.82 1.53 -9.47
C ASP A 51 -24.96 1.84 -7.96
N ASP A 52 -25.77 1.05 -7.29
CA ASP A 52 -26.02 1.24 -5.86
C ASP A 52 -24.77 0.96 -5.01
N TRP A 53 -24.51 1.85 -4.07
CA TRP A 53 -23.52 1.69 -3.03
C TRP A 53 -24.16 1.04 -1.80
N LYS A 54 -23.67 -0.14 -1.40
CA LYS A 54 -24.12 -0.84 -0.19
C LYS A 54 -23.36 -0.35 1.03
N LEU A 55 -24.03 -0.24 2.17
CA LEU A 55 -23.39 0.06 3.45
C LEU A 55 -22.39 -1.04 3.80
N SER A 56 -21.26 -0.62 4.36
CA SER A 56 -20.18 -1.49 4.82
C SER A 56 -19.75 -1.10 6.23
N GLN A 57 -18.75 -1.77 6.77
CA GLN A 57 -18.23 -1.50 8.11
C GLN A 57 -17.57 -0.12 8.20
N SER A 58 -17.51 0.43 9.43
CA SER A 58 -16.79 1.66 9.76
C SER A 58 -17.12 2.84 8.83
N GLY A 59 -18.40 3.06 8.57
CA GLY A 59 -18.89 4.20 7.79
C GLY A 59 -18.56 4.18 6.30
N ARG A 60 -18.01 3.09 5.78
CA ARG A 60 -17.76 2.94 4.34
C ARG A 60 -19.02 2.52 3.60
N LYS A 61 -19.01 2.74 2.30
CA LYS A 61 -19.91 2.08 1.34
C LYS A 61 -19.07 1.27 0.35
N LYS A 62 -19.67 0.27 -0.26
CA LYS A 62 -18.95 -0.65 -1.16
C LYS A 62 -19.77 -1.07 -2.36
N GLN A 63 -19.06 -1.47 -3.40
CA GLN A 63 -19.54 -2.23 -4.55
C GLN A 63 -18.59 -3.41 -4.76
N ASP A 64 -19.09 -4.63 -4.71
CA ASP A 64 -18.28 -5.84 -4.86
C ASP A 64 -18.47 -6.46 -6.24
N TYR A 65 -17.36 -6.86 -6.85
CA TYR A 65 -17.28 -7.63 -8.08
C TYR A 65 -16.35 -8.80 -7.83
N GLY A 66 -16.90 -9.94 -7.49
CA GLY A 66 -16.05 -11.08 -7.16
C GLY A 66 -16.84 -12.34 -6.86
N PRO A 67 -16.12 -13.45 -6.71
CA PRO A 67 -16.71 -14.73 -6.34
C PRO A 67 -17.29 -14.70 -4.93
N LYS A 68 -18.21 -15.60 -4.66
CA LYS A 68 -18.76 -15.80 -3.31
C LYS A 68 -17.76 -16.52 -2.43
N VAL A 69 -17.39 -15.89 -1.32
CA VAL A 69 -16.42 -16.40 -0.35
C VAL A 69 -17.11 -16.85 0.93
N ASN A 70 -16.81 -18.06 1.38
CA ASN A 70 -17.10 -18.51 2.73
C ASN A 70 -15.79 -18.51 3.53
N PHE A 71 -15.53 -17.45 4.25
CA PHE A 71 -14.30 -17.27 5.03
C PHE A 71 -14.14 -18.31 6.14
N LYS A 72 -15.21 -18.68 6.79
CA LYS A 72 -15.17 -19.67 7.88
C LYS A 72 -14.77 -21.07 7.39
N LYS A 73 -15.27 -21.48 6.22
CA LYS A 73 -14.96 -22.78 5.63
C LYS A 73 -13.84 -22.74 4.61
N GLN A 74 -13.27 -21.56 4.35
CA GLN A 74 -12.26 -21.30 3.32
C GLN A 74 -12.67 -21.89 1.96
N ARG A 75 -13.88 -21.59 1.52
CA ARG A 75 -14.45 -22.05 0.25
C ARG A 75 -14.84 -20.90 -0.64
N LEU A 76 -14.64 -21.12 -1.92
CA LEU A 76 -14.88 -20.16 -2.99
C LEU A 76 -15.80 -20.76 -4.04
N LYS A 77 -16.72 -19.98 -4.58
CA LYS A 77 -17.56 -20.37 -5.73
C LYS A 77 -17.95 -19.12 -6.53
N ALA A 78 -18.31 -19.32 -7.79
CA ALA A 78 -18.74 -18.22 -8.66
C ALA A 78 -19.96 -17.47 -8.08
N GLY A 79 -20.96 -18.16 -7.59
CA GLY A 79 -22.17 -17.52 -7.06
C GLY A 79 -22.82 -16.65 -8.13
N GLY A 80 -23.16 -15.39 -7.77
CA GLY A 80 -23.71 -14.41 -8.69
C GLY A 80 -22.67 -13.56 -9.45
N PHE A 81 -21.39 -13.91 -9.36
CA PHE A 81 -20.30 -13.17 -10.00
C PHE A 81 -20.42 -13.25 -11.53
N THR A 82 -20.48 -12.10 -12.19
CA THR A 82 -20.62 -11.96 -13.65
C THR A 82 -19.40 -11.34 -14.33
N GLY A 83 -18.40 -10.94 -13.55
CA GLY A 83 -17.18 -10.37 -14.07
C GLY A 83 -16.82 -9.04 -13.40
N LEU A 84 -15.65 -8.54 -13.72
CA LEU A 84 -15.24 -7.18 -13.39
C LEU A 84 -16.05 -6.17 -14.23
N PRO A 85 -16.24 -4.94 -13.75
CA PRO A 85 -17.01 -3.95 -14.51
C PRO A 85 -16.28 -3.54 -15.80
N SER A 86 -17.04 -3.12 -16.80
CA SER A 86 -16.50 -2.76 -18.13
C SER A 86 -15.45 -1.64 -18.08
N PHE A 87 -15.64 -0.66 -17.20
CA PHE A 87 -14.69 0.46 -17.06
C PHE A 87 -13.31 0.02 -16.53
N SER A 88 -13.21 -1.16 -15.91
CA SER A 88 -11.93 -1.67 -15.39
C SER A 88 -11.06 -2.34 -16.46
N ARG A 89 -11.59 -2.65 -17.63
CA ARG A 89 -10.81 -3.22 -18.75
C ARG A 89 -9.60 -2.35 -19.09
N LYS A 90 -9.81 -1.05 -19.23
CA LYS A 90 -8.74 -0.09 -19.55
C LYS A 90 -7.74 0.05 -18.40
N ILE A 91 -8.23 0.11 -17.15
CA ILE A 91 -7.38 0.19 -15.95
C ILE A 91 -6.44 -1.02 -15.87
N VAL A 92 -7.00 -2.22 -16.03
CA VAL A 92 -6.22 -3.47 -15.99
C VAL A 92 -5.21 -3.55 -17.13
N ALA A 93 -5.58 -3.06 -18.32
CA ALA A 93 -4.67 -2.97 -19.45
C ALA A 93 -3.49 -2.03 -19.17
N GLN A 94 -3.73 -0.88 -18.53
CA GLN A 94 -2.67 0.07 -18.14
C GLN A 94 -1.73 -0.49 -17.08
N MET A 95 -2.19 -1.39 -16.22
CA MET A 95 -1.35 -2.07 -15.21
C MET A 95 -0.21 -2.87 -15.86
N LYS A 96 -0.36 -3.34 -17.09
CA LYS A 96 0.67 -4.10 -17.82
C LYS A 96 1.95 -3.29 -18.07
N ALA A 97 1.87 -1.96 -18.03
CA ALA A 97 3.04 -1.09 -18.13
C ALA A 97 3.89 -1.06 -16.85
N CYS A 98 3.33 -1.53 -15.72
CA CYS A 98 4.02 -1.59 -14.44
C CYS A 98 4.70 -2.95 -14.30
N SER A 99 6.04 -2.98 -14.25
CA SER A 99 6.81 -4.23 -14.15
C SER A 99 6.44 -5.08 -12.93
N VAL A 100 6.14 -4.44 -11.79
CA VAL A 100 5.68 -5.10 -10.57
C VAL A 100 4.36 -5.85 -10.75
N LEU A 101 3.55 -5.47 -11.73
CA LEU A 101 2.26 -6.08 -12.06
C LEU A 101 2.35 -7.03 -13.28
N SER A 102 3.54 -7.46 -13.66
CA SER A 102 3.71 -8.49 -14.69
C SER A 102 2.98 -9.76 -14.28
N GLY A 103 2.08 -10.25 -15.17
CA GLY A 103 1.27 -11.44 -14.91
C GLY A 103 0.17 -11.25 -13.84
N PHE A 104 -0.10 -10.03 -13.38
CA PHE A 104 -1.23 -9.75 -12.49
C PHE A 104 -2.55 -9.85 -13.24
N LEU A 105 -3.42 -10.76 -12.81
CA LEU A 105 -4.74 -11.00 -13.38
C LEU A 105 -5.78 -10.91 -12.25
N PRO A 106 -6.48 -9.79 -12.12
CA PRO A 106 -7.44 -9.61 -11.03
C PRO A 106 -8.69 -10.47 -11.24
N VAL A 107 -9.14 -11.08 -10.18
CA VAL A 107 -10.36 -11.90 -10.12
C VAL A 107 -11.43 -11.26 -9.25
N GLU A 108 -11.04 -10.26 -8.47
CA GLU A 108 -11.94 -9.47 -7.62
C GLU A 108 -11.63 -7.99 -7.77
N GLN A 109 -12.70 -7.22 -7.73
CA GLN A 109 -12.66 -5.77 -7.56
C GLN A 109 -13.62 -5.35 -6.46
N CYS A 110 -13.17 -4.53 -5.54
CA CYS A 110 -13.99 -3.89 -4.54
C CYS A 110 -13.84 -2.38 -4.66
N ASN A 111 -14.92 -1.69 -4.94
CA ASN A 111 -14.97 -0.24 -4.85
C ASN A 111 -15.40 0.15 -3.45
N LEU A 112 -14.68 1.07 -2.82
CA LEU A 112 -14.97 1.59 -1.48
C LEU A 112 -15.12 3.10 -1.52
N ASP A 113 -16.18 3.59 -0.88
CA ASP A 113 -16.50 5.01 -0.73
C ASP A 113 -16.34 5.43 0.72
N TYR A 114 -15.53 6.44 0.96
CA TYR A 114 -15.23 7.03 2.27
C TYR A 114 -15.68 8.48 2.30
N THR A 115 -16.35 8.89 3.37
CA THR A 115 -16.64 10.31 3.62
C THR A 115 -16.41 10.67 5.08
N PRO A 116 -16.01 11.93 5.37
CA PRO A 116 -15.85 12.38 6.75
C PRO A 116 -17.17 12.39 7.53
N GLU A 117 -18.27 12.69 6.88
CA GLU A 117 -19.61 12.76 7.49
C GLU A 117 -20.06 11.40 8.07
N ARG A 118 -19.64 10.31 7.45
CA ARG A 118 -19.89 8.96 7.96
C ARG A 118 -18.82 8.44 8.91
N GLY A 119 -17.78 9.26 9.19
CA GLY A 119 -16.63 8.82 9.98
C GLY A 119 -15.88 7.64 9.38
N SER A 120 -15.83 7.58 8.05
CA SER A 120 -15.31 6.44 7.31
C SER A 120 -13.84 6.18 7.63
N ALA A 121 -13.52 4.91 7.86
CA ALA A 121 -12.19 4.42 8.17
C ALA A 121 -12.07 2.95 7.78
N ILE A 122 -10.87 2.42 7.80
CA ILE A 122 -10.63 0.97 7.78
C ILE A 122 -9.54 0.64 8.80
N ASP A 123 -9.86 -0.28 9.72
CA ASP A 123 -8.95 -0.70 10.76
C ASP A 123 -7.75 -1.46 10.18
N PRO A 124 -6.58 -1.39 10.85
CA PRO A 124 -5.42 -2.17 10.43
C PRO A 124 -5.74 -3.66 10.33
N HIS A 125 -5.47 -4.25 9.18
CA HIS A 125 -5.77 -5.65 8.89
C HIS A 125 -4.80 -6.23 7.86
N PHE A 126 -4.82 -7.57 7.75
CA PHE A 126 -4.27 -8.31 6.62
C PHE A 126 -5.39 -8.75 5.70
N ASP A 127 -5.12 -8.84 4.41
CA ASP A 127 -5.99 -9.58 3.51
C ASP A 127 -5.74 -11.09 3.64
N ASP A 128 -6.76 -11.91 3.43
CA ASP A 128 -6.68 -13.36 3.61
C ASP A 128 -5.67 -14.02 2.67
N TRP A 129 -4.69 -14.74 3.23
CA TRP A 129 -3.59 -15.33 2.47
C TRP A 129 -3.98 -16.60 1.72
N TRP A 130 -4.93 -17.34 2.25
CA TRP A 130 -5.41 -18.56 1.59
C TRP A 130 -6.13 -18.23 0.27
N LEU A 131 -6.69 -17.05 0.13
CA LEU A 131 -7.56 -16.61 -0.95
C LEU A 131 -6.85 -15.69 -1.94
N TRP A 132 -6.21 -14.63 -1.41
CA TRP A 132 -5.61 -13.59 -2.23
C TRP A 132 -4.11 -13.77 -2.38
N GLY A 133 -3.62 -13.45 -3.59
CA GLY A 133 -2.23 -13.63 -3.96
C GLY A 133 -1.29 -12.56 -3.41
N GLU A 134 -0.13 -12.51 -4.03
CA GLU A 134 1.01 -11.71 -3.61
C GLU A 134 0.74 -10.20 -3.63
N ARG A 135 0.00 -9.73 -4.63
CA ARG A 135 -0.13 -8.30 -4.89
C ARG A 135 -1.53 -7.79 -4.58
N LEU A 136 -1.59 -6.79 -3.71
CA LEU A 136 -2.79 -6.00 -3.43
C LEU A 136 -2.67 -4.69 -4.17
N VAL A 137 -3.61 -4.38 -5.04
CA VAL A 137 -3.56 -3.21 -5.92
C VAL A 137 -4.75 -2.30 -5.62
N SER A 138 -4.49 -1.02 -5.39
CA SER A 138 -5.53 -0.03 -5.17
C SER A 138 -5.29 1.24 -5.98
N LEU A 139 -6.33 1.70 -6.66
CA LEU A 139 -6.37 2.99 -7.33
C LEU A 139 -7.12 3.99 -6.45
N ASN A 140 -6.45 5.07 -6.07
CA ASN A 140 -6.97 6.09 -5.17
C ASN A 140 -7.62 7.24 -5.97
N LEU A 141 -8.89 7.52 -5.71
CA LEU A 141 -9.69 8.48 -6.47
C LEU A 141 -10.26 9.59 -5.60
N LEU A 142 -10.52 10.74 -6.20
CA LEU A 142 -11.19 11.95 -5.70
C LEU A 142 -10.43 12.73 -4.64
N SER A 143 -9.73 12.09 -3.73
CA SER A 143 -9.06 12.77 -2.64
C SER A 143 -7.81 11.99 -2.21
N LYS A 144 -6.80 12.71 -1.74
CA LYS A 144 -5.64 12.11 -1.10
C LYS A 144 -6.02 11.45 0.22
N THR A 145 -5.22 10.50 0.67
CA THR A 145 -5.32 9.90 2.01
C THR A 145 -3.95 9.40 2.48
N VAL A 146 -3.93 8.77 3.65
CA VAL A 146 -2.74 8.14 4.21
C VAL A 146 -3.06 6.69 4.54
N LEU A 147 -2.29 5.77 3.99
CA LEU A 147 -2.32 4.37 4.37
C LEU A 147 -1.37 4.19 5.55
N SER A 148 -1.91 3.76 6.69
CA SER A 148 -1.14 3.52 7.90
C SER A 148 -0.74 2.06 7.98
N MET A 149 0.58 1.82 8.06
CA MET A 149 1.16 0.49 8.18
C MET A 149 1.60 0.25 9.61
N SER A 150 1.18 -0.86 10.20
CA SER A 150 1.51 -1.25 11.57
C SER A 150 1.82 -2.74 11.67
N CYS A 151 2.54 -3.13 12.71
CA CYS A 151 2.99 -4.49 12.90
C CYS A 151 2.80 -4.92 14.35
N ASP A 152 2.29 -6.12 14.58
CA ASP A 152 2.13 -6.69 15.93
C ASP A 152 3.29 -7.64 16.31
N SER A 153 4.31 -7.78 15.44
CA SER A 153 5.46 -8.65 15.67
C SER A 153 6.34 -8.14 16.81
N GLU A 154 6.87 -9.06 17.60
CA GLU A 154 7.91 -8.79 18.62
C GLU A 154 9.32 -8.67 17.99
N ASP A 155 9.45 -8.84 16.68
CA ASP A 155 10.72 -8.65 15.96
C ASP A 155 11.26 -7.23 16.16
N THR A 156 12.55 -7.08 16.00
CA THR A 156 13.20 -5.77 16.04
C THR A 156 13.50 -5.25 14.65
N ILE A 157 13.39 -3.92 14.51
CA ILE A 157 13.81 -3.19 13.32
C ILE A 157 15.11 -2.47 13.65
N GLN A 158 16.09 -2.60 12.77
CA GLN A 158 17.34 -1.87 12.84
C GLN A 158 17.20 -0.54 12.13
N LEU A 159 17.34 0.56 12.86
CA LEU A 159 17.35 1.91 12.33
C LEU A 159 18.76 2.35 11.99
N SER A 160 18.90 3.06 10.91
CA SER A 160 20.15 3.71 10.47
C SER A 160 19.99 5.23 10.49
N PRO A 161 21.04 6.00 10.81
CA PRO A 161 21.01 7.45 10.73
C PRO A 161 20.78 7.93 9.29
N THR A 162 20.03 9.02 9.12
CA THR A 162 19.78 9.64 7.80
C THR A 162 20.77 10.70 7.41
N PHE A 163 21.83 10.94 8.20
CA PHE A 163 22.81 11.99 7.92
C PHE A 163 23.53 11.74 6.60
N SER A 164 23.26 12.61 5.63
CA SER A 164 24.07 12.74 4.43
C SER A 164 25.42 13.39 4.79
N ARG A 165 26.54 12.81 4.34
CA ARG A 165 27.81 13.51 4.26
C ARG A 165 27.62 14.77 3.42
N GLY A 166 27.38 15.93 4.03
CA GLY A 166 27.27 17.16 3.22
C GLY A 166 26.95 18.46 3.93
N GLU A 167 26.68 18.48 5.23
CA GLU A 167 26.42 19.75 5.93
C GLU A 167 27.21 19.89 7.24
N LEU A 168 28.52 19.83 7.14
CA LEU A 168 29.40 20.40 8.13
C LEU A 168 30.36 21.35 7.39
N SER A 169 29.85 22.55 7.12
CA SER A 169 30.76 23.70 6.92
C SER A 169 31.33 24.06 8.29
N PRO A 170 32.65 24.02 8.47
CA PRO A 170 33.22 24.44 9.73
C PRO A 170 33.12 25.95 9.86
N PRO A 171 32.85 26.49 11.05
CA PRO A 171 32.95 27.93 11.28
C PRO A 171 34.42 28.38 11.10
N ARG A 172 34.61 29.33 10.20
CA ARG A 172 35.90 30.04 10.08
C ARG A 172 36.16 30.78 11.38
N SER A 173 37.16 30.33 12.12
CA SER A 173 37.83 31.18 13.10
C SER A 173 39.34 31.07 12.92
N LEU A 174 39.92 32.22 12.70
CA LEU A 174 41.36 32.52 12.69
C LEU A 174 41.95 32.29 14.10
N THR A 175 43.11 31.64 14.21
CA THR A 175 44.38 32.21 14.66
C THR A 175 45.38 31.10 14.99
N HIS A 176 46.60 31.42 14.63
CA HIS A 176 47.89 30.73 14.85
C HIS A 176 48.11 30.13 16.25
N THR A 177 48.72 28.92 16.38
CA THR A 177 50.17 28.74 16.66
C THR A 177 50.50 27.27 16.91
N SER A 178 51.62 26.88 16.26
CA SER A 178 52.73 26.00 16.69
C SER A 178 52.49 24.63 17.31
N ALA A 179 52.92 23.65 16.52
CA ALA A 179 53.64 22.42 16.81
C ALA A 179 53.51 21.69 18.17
N CYS A 180 53.00 20.42 18.08
CA CYS A 180 53.79 19.26 18.57
C CYS A 180 53.22 17.96 18.01
N ARG A 181 54.12 17.11 17.50
CA ARG A 181 53.85 15.76 17.05
C ARG A 181 53.39 14.86 18.20
N ASN A 182 52.37 14.06 18.04
CA ASN A 182 52.40 12.69 18.51
C ASN A 182 51.43 11.83 17.72
N SER A 183 51.96 10.71 17.31
CA SER A 183 51.33 9.57 16.67
C SER A 183 50.21 8.96 17.53
N GLY A 184 49.08 8.65 16.95
CA GLY A 184 48.11 7.79 17.59
C GLY A 184 46.72 7.89 16.97
N GLU A 185 46.36 6.84 16.28
CA GLU A 185 44.99 6.40 15.99
C GLU A 185 44.07 7.41 15.30
N GLU A 186 43.98 7.31 13.99
CA GLU A 186 42.85 7.81 13.23
C GLU A 186 41.59 7.05 13.67
N GLY A 187 40.92 7.60 14.69
CA GLY A 187 39.59 7.22 15.06
C GLY A 187 38.66 7.52 13.89
N ILE A 188 38.02 6.47 13.39
CA ILE A 188 36.92 6.61 12.42
C ILE A 188 35.82 7.42 13.11
N GLU A 189 35.80 8.73 12.82
CA GLU A 189 34.79 9.64 13.35
C GLU A 189 33.37 9.20 12.89
N GLY A 190 32.53 8.79 13.87
CA GLY A 190 31.17 9.28 13.91
C GLY A 190 30.12 8.53 13.10
N VAL A 191 30.18 7.20 12.89
CA VAL A 191 28.98 6.44 12.53
C VAL A 191 28.25 6.10 13.82
N LEU A 192 27.11 6.74 14.08
CA LEU A 192 26.25 6.38 15.18
C LEU A 192 25.89 4.88 15.07
N PRO A 193 25.95 4.11 16.18
CA PRO A 193 25.59 2.71 16.14
C PRO A 193 24.11 2.56 15.75
N PRO A 194 23.74 1.47 15.06
CA PRO A 194 22.36 1.23 14.71
C PRO A 194 21.47 1.14 15.95
N ARG A 195 20.27 1.73 15.89
CA ARG A 195 19.27 1.67 16.95
C ARG A 195 18.30 0.54 16.66
N LEU A 196 18.08 -0.34 17.63
CA LEU A 196 17.07 -1.40 17.52
C LEU A 196 15.77 -0.95 18.19
N VAL A 197 14.64 -1.16 17.53
CA VAL A 197 13.30 -0.85 18.06
C VAL A 197 12.36 -2.02 17.80
N PRO A 198 11.45 -2.34 18.74
CA PRO A 198 10.41 -3.34 18.50
C PRO A 198 9.50 -2.93 17.33
N SER A 199 9.23 -3.84 16.43
CA SER A 199 8.36 -3.58 15.25
C SER A 199 6.98 -3.05 15.64
N LYS A 200 6.42 -3.53 16.74
CA LYS A 200 5.10 -3.11 17.27
C LYS A 200 5.03 -1.64 17.70
N GLU A 201 6.17 -0.99 17.92
CA GLU A 201 6.23 0.43 18.27
C GLU A 201 6.33 1.35 17.05
N VAL A 202 6.46 0.76 15.87
CA VAL A 202 6.67 1.46 14.61
C VAL A 202 5.38 1.51 13.81
N THR A 203 5.03 2.71 13.34
CA THR A 203 3.97 2.95 12.36
C THR A 203 4.54 3.71 11.17
N VAL A 204 4.18 3.30 9.98
CA VAL A 204 4.65 3.93 8.74
C VAL A 204 3.47 4.51 7.98
N ALA A 205 3.51 5.82 7.73
CA ALA A 205 2.54 6.51 6.91
C ALA A 205 2.96 6.44 5.43
N VAL A 206 2.09 5.89 4.59
CA VAL A 206 2.24 5.90 3.14
C VAL A 206 1.23 6.90 2.57
N HIS A 207 1.71 8.03 2.07
CA HIS A 207 0.85 9.04 1.46
C HIS A 207 0.37 8.56 0.10
N LEU A 208 -0.96 8.58 -0.09
CA LEU A 208 -1.62 8.22 -1.34
C LEU A 208 -2.19 9.47 -1.99
N PRO A 209 -1.54 9.99 -3.04
CA PRO A 209 -2.11 11.09 -3.83
C PRO A 209 -3.39 10.68 -4.56
N ARG A 210 -4.22 11.64 -4.91
CA ARG A 210 -5.36 11.44 -5.82
C ARG A 210 -4.87 10.88 -7.16
N ARG A 211 -5.58 9.90 -7.70
CA ARG A 211 -5.28 9.21 -8.97
C ARG A 211 -3.99 8.37 -8.96
N ALA A 212 -3.46 8.08 -7.80
CA ALA A 212 -2.30 7.21 -7.65
C ALA A 212 -2.72 5.74 -7.54
N LEU A 213 -1.91 4.86 -8.14
CA LEU A 213 -1.99 3.42 -7.96
C LEU A 213 -0.96 2.99 -6.91
N VAL A 214 -1.37 2.22 -5.94
CA VAL A 214 -0.47 1.60 -4.95
C VAL A 214 -0.52 0.08 -5.05
N VAL A 215 0.63 -0.55 -4.97
CA VAL A 215 0.79 -2.01 -4.90
C VAL A 215 1.49 -2.36 -3.59
N LEU A 216 0.89 -3.26 -2.82
CA LEU A 216 1.48 -3.85 -1.64
C LEU A 216 1.83 -5.30 -1.93
N GLN A 217 3.08 -5.68 -1.68
CA GLN A 217 3.58 -7.05 -1.83
C GLN A 217 4.68 -7.35 -0.80
N GLY A 218 5.13 -8.60 -0.73
CA GLY A 218 6.18 -9.00 0.20
C GLY A 218 5.87 -8.61 1.64
N ASP A 219 6.83 -8.04 2.34
CA ASP A 219 6.66 -7.63 3.74
C ASP A 219 5.51 -6.64 3.95
N ALA A 220 5.33 -5.69 3.03
CA ALA A 220 4.21 -4.73 3.10
C ALA A 220 2.84 -5.42 3.01
N ARG A 221 2.75 -6.60 2.37
CA ARG A 221 1.55 -7.43 2.26
C ARG A 221 1.39 -8.40 3.43
N TYR A 222 2.45 -9.06 3.86
CA TYR A 222 2.38 -10.21 4.77
C TYR A 222 2.82 -9.92 6.21
N LYS A 223 3.68 -8.93 6.41
CA LYS A 223 4.20 -8.57 7.74
C LYS A 223 3.48 -7.35 8.33
N TRP A 224 3.10 -6.40 7.49
CA TRP A 224 2.47 -5.16 7.91
C TRP A 224 0.97 -5.17 7.66
N LYS A 225 0.20 -4.82 8.70
CA LYS A 225 -1.21 -4.50 8.56
C LYS A 225 -1.36 -3.12 7.92
N HIS A 226 -2.38 -2.95 7.10
CA HIS A 226 -2.70 -1.67 6.51
C HIS A 226 -4.09 -1.20 6.94
N GLY A 227 -4.24 0.10 7.11
CA GLY A 227 -5.47 0.75 7.51
C GLY A 227 -5.49 2.21 7.11
N ILE A 228 -6.65 2.85 7.23
CA ILE A 228 -6.83 4.28 6.97
C ILE A 228 -7.60 4.88 8.15
N HIS A 229 -6.94 5.78 8.86
CA HIS A 229 -7.52 6.49 9.98
C HIS A 229 -8.56 7.51 9.50
N ARG A 230 -9.68 7.66 10.23
CA ARG A 230 -10.73 8.65 9.88
C ARG A 230 -10.21 10.09 9.74
N LYS A 231 -9.19 10.47 10.49
CA LYS A 231 -8.55 11.79 10.39
C LYS A 231 -7.91 12.09 9.04
N HIS A 232 -7.66 11.06 8.23
CA HIS A 232 -7.09 11.16 6.89
C HIS A 232 -8.14 11.13 5.78
N ILE A 233 -9.41 11.11 6.13
CA ILE A 233 -10.54 11.26 5.21
C ILE A 233 -11.09 12.68 5.35
N GLU A 234 -10.52 13.61 4.61
CA GLU A 234 -10.89 15.04 4.64
C GLU A 234 -12.07 15.37 3.72
N HIS A 235 -12.18 14.63 2.62
CA HIS A 235 -13.22 14.75 1.60
C HIS A 235 -13.67 13.37 1.14
N ARG A 236 -14.70 13.32 0.29
CA ARG A 236 -15.08 12.05 -0.35
C ARG A 236 -13.88 11.43 -1.05
N ARG A 237 -13.57 10.22 -0.69
CA ARG A 237 -12.55 9.40 -1.31
C ARG A 237 -13.16 8.11 -1.80
N VAL A 238 -12.85 7.74 -3.03
CA VAL A 238 -13.20 6.44 -3.59
C VAL A 238 -11.91 5.68 -3.89
N CYS A 239 -11.89 4.39 -3.65
CA CYS A 239 -10.81 3.55 -4.14
C CYS A 239 -11.35 2.33 -4.87
N VAL A 240 -10.56 1.87 -5.83
CA VAL A 240 -10.79 0.63 -6.57
C VAL A 240 -9.68 -0.34 -6.17
N THR A 241 -10.04 -1.40 -5.46
CA THR A 241 -9.09 -2.41 -5.03
C THR A 241 -9.22 -3.65 -5.90
N PHE A 242 -8.09 -4.14 -6.41
CA PHE A 242 -8.01 -5.35 -7.23
C PHE A 242 -7.21 -6.41 -6.51
N ARG A 243 -7.69 -7.66 -6.57
CA ARG A 243 -7.01 -8.81 -5.97
C ARG A 243 -6.88 -9.94 -6.98
N GLU A 244 -5.72 -10.59 -6.96
CA GLU A 244 -5.46 -11.85 -7.67
C GLU A 244 -5.70 -13.03 -6.73
N LEU A 245 -6.00 -14.21 -7.28
CA LEU A 245 -6.12 -15.43 -6.50
C LEU A 245 -4.75 -15.93 -6.00
N SER A 246 -4.78 -16.59 -4.85
CA SER A 246 -3.59 -17.24 -4.28
C SER A 246 -3.11 -18.43 -5.13
N ALA A 247 -1.94 -18.96 -4.80
CA ALA A 247 -1.35 -20.12 -5.45
C ALA A 247 -2.26 -21.38 -5.42
N GLU A 248 -3.13 -21.50 -4.43
CA GLU A 248 -4.11 -22.62 -4.33
C GLU A 248 -5.05 -22.68 -5.52
N PHE A 249 -5.32 -21.57 -6.18
CA PHE A 249 -6.23 -21.42 -7.32
C PHE A 249 -5.50 -21.18 -8.65
N SER A 250 -4.18 -21.19 -8.63
CA SER A 250 -3.34 -20.98 -9.80
C SER A 250 -2.85 -22.31 -10.38
N ALA A 251 -2.12 -22.25 -11.50
CA ALA A 251 -1.55 -23.44 -12.15
C ALA A 251 -0.75 -24.31 -11.15
N GLY A 252 -1.09 -25.58 -11.04
CA GLY A 252 -0.52 -26.53 -10.09
C GLY A 252 -1.10 -26.46 -8.68
N GLY A 253 -2.01 -25.54 -8.39
CA GLY A 253 -2.73 -25.46 -7.12
C GLY A 253 -3.87 -26.48 -7.01
N ARG A 254 -4.36 -26.71 -5.79
CA ARG A 254 -5.44 -27.70 -5.52
C ARG A 254 -6.75 -27.36 -6.22
N HIS A 255 -7.02 -26.09 -6.47
CA HIS A 255 -8.26 -25.57 -7.03
C HIS A 255 -8.04 -24.84 -8.35
N GLU A 256 -7.09 -25.31 -9.14
CA GLU A 256 -6.69 -24.71 -10.41
C GLU A 256 -7.87 -24.52 -11.38
N GLU A 257 -8.73 -25.53 -11.52
CA GLU A 257 -9.88 -25.47 -12.43
C GLU A 257 -10.89 -24.39 -12.01
N LEU A 258 -11.17 -24.29 -10.71
CA LEU A 258 -12.02 -23.22 -10.18
C LEU A 258 -11.39 -21.85 -10.41
N GLY A 259 -10.09 -21.73 -10.22
CA GLY A 259 -9.34 -20.50 -10.47
C GLY A 259 -9.42 -20.06 -11.94
N LYS A 260 -9.29 -20.99 -12.88
CA LYS A 260 -9.47 -20.71 -14.32
C LYS A 260 -10.88 -20.22 -14.64
N GLU A 261 -11.90 -20.91 -14.13
CA GLU A 261 -13.32 -20.54 -14.31
C GLU A 261 -13.57 -19.12 -13.81
N LEU A 262 -13.14 -18.80 -12.59
CA LEU A 262 -13.34 -17.48 -11.99
C LEU A 262 -12.59 -16.38 -12.75
N LEU A 263 -11.40 -16.67 -13.24
CA LEU A 263 -10.61 -15.72 -14.01
C LEU A 263 -11.26 -15.43 -15.38
N GLU A 264 -11.79 -16.43 -16.05
CA GLU A 264 -12.55 -16.25 -17.31
C GLU A 264 -13.77 -15.35 -17.10
N ILE A 265 -14.52 -15.57 -16.02
CA ILE A 265 -15.65 -14.72 -15.64
C ILE A 265 -15.14 -13.29 -15.38
N ALA A 266 -14.13 -13.13 -14.54
CA ALA A 266 -13.59 -11.82 -14.16
C ALA A 266 -13.18 -11.01 -15.39
N LEU A 267 -12.39 -11.59 -16.27
CA LEU A 267 -11.81 -10.93 -17.45
C LEU A 267 -12.78 -10.78 -18.62
N SER A 268 -14.04 -11.16 -18.48
CA SER A 268 -15.09 -10.82 -19.43
C SER A 268 -15.40 -9.31 -19.43
N PHE A 269 -15.17 -8.63 -18.29
CA PHE A 269 -15.49 -7.23 -18.05
C PHE A 269 -16.96 -6.87 -18.38
N GLN A 270 -17.87 -7.77 -18.06
CA GLN A 270 -19.31 -7.61 -18.22
C GLN A 270 -20.07 -7.68 -16.89
N GLY A 271 -19.32 -7.49 -15.79
CA GLY A 271 -19.83 -7.66 -14.45
C GLY A 271 -20.71 -6.53 -13.96
N ARG A 272 -21.57 -6.90 -13.02
CA ARG A 272 -22.35 -5.97 -12.20
C ARG A 272 -22.02 -6.23 -10.73
N PRO A 273 -22.22 -5.23 -9.85
CA PRO A 273 -22.02 -5.43 -8.42
C PRO A 273 -22.89 -6.57 -7.87
N VAL A 274 -22.34 -7.39 -6.99
CA VAL A 274 -23.01 -8.52 -6.33
C VAL A 274 -23.40 -8.21 -4.89
#